data_b55807c82bb5fe80d0ee7bdba722a4e8
#
_entry.id   b55807c82bb5fe80d0ee7bdba722a4e8
#
_cell.length_a   1.000
_cell.length_b   1.000
_cell.length_c   1.000
_cell.angle_alpha   90.00
_cell.angle_beta   90.00
_cell.angle_gamma   90.00
#
_symmetry.space_group_name_H-M   'P 1'
#
loop_
_entity.id
_entity.type
_entity.pdbx_description
1 polymer ?
#
loop_
_entity_poly.entity_id
_entity_poly.type
_entity_poly.pdbx_seq_one_letter_code
_entity_poly.pdbx_strand_id
1 'polypeptide(L)'
;MWHTVVTPMKKPGVRPGSRSDTALIEAVATTTEALGDRPSWGAYFMATALILASRSSCERLHVGCVVVSGSQNPNRIIAAGYNGFLPGAAHRSRMRDGHEQATVHAEQNAVADAARRGVTLDGATIYVTHFPCISCAKILAAAGVREIVYHYDYRNDPLVAEILQESSVTLSRL
;
A
#
# COMPACT_ATOMS: atom_id res chain seq x y z
N MET A 1 -20.09 -37.63 8.59
CA MET A 1 -20.46 -36.41 9.33
C MET A 1 -19.25 -35.95 10.11
N TRP A 2 -18.54 -34.90 9.61
CA TRP A 2 -17.41 -34.33 10.32
C TRP A 2 -17.83 -32.93 10.78
N HIS A 3 -18.20 -32.82 12.05
CA HIS A 3 -18.39 -31.53 12.71
C HIS A 3 -17.05 -31.06 13.26
N THR A 4 -16.34 -30.22 12.48
CA THR A 4 -15.19 -29.52 12.99
C THR A 4 -15.69 -28.33 13.83
N VAL A 5 -15.56 -28.41 15.14
CA VAL A 5 -15.83 -27.32 16.07
C VAL A 5 -14.74 -26.28 15.84
N VAL A 6 -15.10 -25.18 15.15
CA VAL A 6 -14.21 -24.01 15.01
C VAL A 6 -14.26 -23.23 16.32
N THR A 7 -13.22 -23.36 17.12
CA THR A 7 -13.03 -22.52 18.32
C THR A 7 -12.86 -21.06 17.89
N PRO A 8 -13.65 -20.09 18.41
CA PRO A 8 -13.51 -18.70 18.04
C PRO A 8 -12.13 -18.18 18.48
N MET A 9 -11.32 -17.70 17.54
CA MET A 9 -10.05 -17.07 17.83
C MET A 9 -10.27 -15.82 18.67
N LYS A 10 -9.61 -15.76 19.82
CA LYS A 10 -9.56 -14.60 20.72
C LYS A 10 -9.03 -13.41 19.92
N LYS A 11 -9.85 -12.35 19.76
CA LYS A 11 -9.39 -11.08 19.16
C LYS A 11 -8.16 -10.60 19.93
N PRO A 12 -7.05 -10.25 19.26
CA PRO A 12 -5.92 -9.65 19.96
C PRO A 12 -6.41 -8.35 20.62
N GLY A 13 -6.28 -8.28 21.93
CA GLY A 13 -6.61 -7.07 22.70
C GLY A 13 -5.79 -5.90 22.16
N VAL A 14 -6.40 -4.74 22.01
CA VAL A 14 -5.69 -3.48 21.75
C VAL A 14 -4.70 -3.29 22.89
N ARG A 15 -3.40 -3.41 22.61
CA ARG A 15 -2.37 -3.08 23.60
C ARG A 15 -2.41 -1.57 23.84
N PRO A 16 -2.38 -1.09 25.08
CA PRO A 16 -2.18 0.33 25.34
C PRO A 16 -0.88 0.76 24.65
N GLY A 17 -0.88 1.96 24.05
CA GLY A 17 0.20 2.49 23.22
C GLY A 17 1.57 2.23 23.78
N SER A 18 2.42 1.61 22.99
CA SER A 18 3.82 1.36 23.38
C SER A 18 4.63 2.66 23.27
N ARG A 19 5.83 2.71 23.86
CA ARG A 19 6.76 3.85 23.65
C ARG A 19 6.98 4.15 22.16
N SER A 20 6.91 3.14 21.30
CA SER A 20 7.02 3.30 19.84
C SER A 20 5.82 4.03 19.22
N ASP A 21 4.62 3.88 19.77
CA ASP A 21 3.42 4.54 19.25
C ASP A 21 3.47 6.05 19.55
N THR A 22 3.84 6.42 20.77
CA THR A 22 4.05 7.83 21.13
C THR A 22 5.15 8.46 20.30
N ALA A 23 6.29 7.76 20.13
CA ALA A 23 7.41 8.26 19.34
C ALA A 23 7.03 8.49 17.86
N LEU A 24 6.22 7.63 17.27
CA LEU A 24 5.72 7.83 15.91
C LEU A 24 4.86 9.10 15.82
N ILE A 25 3.90 9.26 16.72
CA ILE A 25 3.01 10.43 16.74
C ILE A 25 3.82 11.72 16.92
N GLU A 26 4.75 11.75 17.88
CA GLU A 26 5.62 12.90 18.13
C GLU A 26 6.51 13.23 16.93
N ALA A 27 7.09 12.24 16.27
CA ALA A 27 7.92 12.45 15.07
C ALA A 27 7.09 13.04 13.93
N VAL A 28 5.88 12.54 13.69
CA VAL A 28 4.97 13.07 12.67
C VAL A 28 4.55 14.50 13.03
N ALA A 29 4.15 14.76 14.27
CA ALA A 29 3.77 16.10 14.74
C ALA A 29 4.91 17.09 14.56
N THR A 30 6.11 16.78 15.06
CA THR A 30 7.31 17.63 14.92
C THR A 30 7.62 17.92 13.46
N THR A 31 7.55 16.90 12.60
CA THR A 31 7.81 17.08 11.17
C THR A 31 6.78 17.98 10.52
N THR A 32 5.50 17.81 10.83
CA THR A 32 4.42 18.64 10.24
C THR A 32 4.43 20.06 10.77
N GLU A 33 4.76 20.28 12.02
CA GLU A 33 4.92 21.63 12.62
C GLU A 33 6.12 22.38 12.06
N ALA A 34 7.19 21.65 11.68
CA ALA A 34 8.39 22.24 11.09
C ALA A 34 8.24 22.58 9.59
N LEU A 35 7.14 22.19 8.94
CA LEU A 35 6.88 22.56 7.55
C LEU A 35 6.61 24.07 7.47
N GLY A 36 7.50 24.80 6.78
CA GLY A 36 7.32 26.24 6.56
C GLY A 36 6.20 26.56 5.57
N ASP A 37 6.00 25.68 4.58
CA ASP A 37 5.01 25.84 3.52
C ASP A 37 4.08 24.61 3.43
N ARG A 38 2.92 24.84 2.83
CA ARG A 38 1.98 23.77 2.54
C ARG A 38 2.59 22.78 1.53
N PRO A 39 2.71 21.48 1.86
CA PRO A 39 3.26 20.49 0.94
C PRO A 39 2.38 20.33 -0.30
N SER A 40 3.00 19.93 -1.42
CA SER A 40 2.25 19.53 -2.61
C SER A 40 1.39 18.30 -2.31
N TRP A 41 0.33 18.09 -3.10
CA TRP A 41 -0.50 16.90 -2.99
C TRP A 41 0.29 15.61 -3.17
N GLY A 42 1.25 15.57 -4.10
CA GLY A 42 2.12 14.41 -4.30
C GLY A 42 2.94 14.09 -3.05
N ALA A 43 3.60 15.09 -2.45
CA ALA A 43 4.36 14.93 -1.22
C ALA A 43 3.46 14.47 -0.06
N TYR A 44 2.27 15.04 0.07
CA TYR A 44 1.30 14.65 1.11
C TYR A 44 0.87 13.18 0.98
N PHE A 45 0.51 12.73 -0.23
CA PHE A 45 0.08 11.35 -0.46
C PHE A 45 1.23 10.35 -0.32
N MET A 46 2.44 10.71 -0.77
CA MET A 46 3.61 9.85 -0.58
C MET A 46 4.00 9.73 0.90
N ALA A 47 3.96 10.83 1.66
CA ALA A 47 4.18 10.81 3.11
C ALA A 47 3.13 9.91 3.80
N THR A 48 1.87 9.98 3.37
CA THR A 48 0.80 9.09 3.86
C THR A 48 1.11 7.62 3.55
N ALA A 49 1.59 7.31 2.34
CA ALA A 49 2.01 5.95 1.97
C ALA A 49 3.19 5.45 2.82
N LEU A 50 4.15 6.32 3.13
CA LEU A 50 5.27 6.00 4.04
C LEU A 50 4.79 5.70 5.47
N ILE A 51 3.83 6.47 5.98
CA ILE A 51 3.21 6.19 7.29
C ILE A 51 2.47 4.83 7.25
N LEU A 52 1.71 4.54 6.19
CA LEU A 52 1.04 3.24 6.02
C LEU A 52 2.03 2.08 5.99
N ALA A 53 3.20 2.26 5.39
CA ALA A 53 4.25 1.23 5.35
C ALA A 53 4.69 0.79 6.76
N SER A 54 4.60 1.66 7.76
CA SER A 54 4.93 1.32 9.15
C SER A 54 3.98 0.25 9.75
N ARG A 55 2.82 0.02 9.14
CA ARG A 55 1.87 -1.03 9.52
C ARG A 55 2.19 -2.39 8.92
N SER A 56 3.15 -2.46 8.02
CA SER A 56 3.54 -3.72 7.39
C SER A 56 3.92 -4.78 8.41
N SER A 57 3.42 -5.98 8.21
CA SER A 57 3.81 -7.17 8.97
C SER A 57 4.82 -8.06 8.21
N CYS A 58 5.31 -7.61 7.06
CA CYS A 58 6.34 -8.31 6.29
C CYS A 58 7.72 -8.07 6.93
N GLU A 59 8.45 -9.14 7.20
CA GLU A 59 9.78 -9.05 7.82
C GLU A 59 10.86 -8.54 6.86
N ARG A 60 10.62 -8.61 5.55
CA ARG A 60 11.61 -8.31 4.51
C ARG A 60 11.57 -6.86 4.02
N LEU A 61 10.40 -6.33 3.77
CA LEU A 61 10.21 -5.00 3.18
C LEU A 61 8.90 -4.41 3.64
N HIS A 62 8.91 -3.14 4.03
CA HIS A 62 7.70 -2.41 4.42
C HIS A 62 7.26 -1.50 3.27
N VAL A 63 6.13 -1.81 2.68
CA VAL A 63 5.55 -1.07 1.56
C VAL A 63 4.18 -0.52 1.95
N GLY A 64 3.93 0.72 1.59
CA GLY A 64 2.63 1.37 1.72
C GLY A 64 2.14 1.87 0.37
N CYS A 65 0.83 1.87 0.20
CA CYS A 65 0.15 2.29 -1.02
C CYS A 65 -1.09 3.11 -0.68
N VAL A 66 -1.22 4.27 -1.32
CA VAL A 66 -2.38 5.16 -1.25
C VAL A 66 -2.97 5.30 -2.65
N VAL A 67 -4.28 5.14 -2.76
CA VAL A 67 -5.03 5.36 -4.01
C VAL A 67 -5.80 6.67 -3.88
N VAL A 68 -5.58 7.56 -4.83
CA VAL A 68 -6.20 8.87 -4.88
C VAL A 68 -7.15 8.94 -6.07
N SER A 69 -8.35 9.45 -5.84
CA SER A 69 -9.40 9.58 -6.86
C SER A 69 -8.96 10.40 -8.06
N GLY A 70 -9.48 10.04 -9.24
CA GLY A 70 -9.26 10.77 -10.49
C GLY A 70 -9.92 12.15 -10.55
N SER A 71 -9.99 12.70 -11.75
CA SER A 71 -10.33 14.10 -12.03
C SER A 71 -11.72 14.58 -11.55
N GLN A 72 -12.70 13.69 -11.43
CA GLN A 72 -14.07 14.08 -11.04
C GLN A 72 -14.18 14.51 -9.58
N ASN A 73 -13.33 13.98 -8.70
CA ASN A 73 -13.31 14.30 -7.28
C ASN A 73 -11.87 14.28 -6.77
N PRO A 74 -11.01 15.21 -7.20
CA PRO A 74 -9.57 15.13 -7.01
C PRO A 74 -9.16 15.18 -5.54
N ASN A 75 -7.96 14.66 -5.26
CA ASN A 75 -7.30 14.73 -3.97
C ASN A 75 -8.05 14.02 -2.82
N ARG A 76 -8.81 12.97 -3.11
CA ARG A 76 -9.43 12.11 -2.11
C ARG A 76 -8.73 10.77 -2.05
N ILE A 77 -8.30 10.36 -0.87
CA ILE A 77 -7.84 8.99 -0.64
C ILE A 77 -9.09 8.09 -0.68
N ILE A 78 -9.15 7.20 -1.66
CA ILE A 78 -10.28 6.31 -1.90
C ILE A 78 -10.00 4.87 -1.52
N ALA A 79 -8.74 4.46 -1.47
CA ALA A 79 -8.30 3.17 -0.97
C ALA A 79 -6.87 3.28 -0.42
N ALA A 80 -6.48 2.33 0.41
CA ALA A 80 -5.13 2.28 0.94
C ALA A 80 -4.73 0.83 1.26
N GLY A 81 -3.43 0.56 1.26
CA GLY A 81 -2.89 -0.75 1.59
C GLY A 81 -1.47 -0.68 2.11
N TYR A 82 -1.08 -1.69 2.82
CA TYR A 82 0.31 -1.99 3.17
C TYR A 82 0.54 -3.49 2.98
N ASN A 83 1.77 -3.91 2.76
CA ASN A 83 2.04 -5.34 2.56
C ASN A 83 1.96 -6.09 3.90
N GLY A 84 1.29 -7.23 3.89
CA GLY A 84 1.07 -7.99 5.12
C GLY A 84 0.39 -9.34 4.89
N PHE A 85 0.38 -10.14 5.95
CA PHE A 85 -0.27 -11.44 5.92
C PHE A 85 -1.79 -11.31 5.79
N LEU A 86 -2.41 -12.33 5.22
CA LEU A 86 -3.86 -12.41 5.12
C LEU A 86 -4.53 -12.34 6.49
N PRO A 87 -5.67 -11.66 6.61
CA PRO A 87 -6.44 -11.64 7.85
C PRO A 87 -6.77 -13.05 8.35
N GLY A 88 -6.42 -13.34 9.60
CA GLY A 88 -6.64 -14.65 10.20
C GLY A 88 -5.59 -15.71 9.89
N ALA A 89 -4.66 -15.45 8.95
CA ALA A 89 -3.54 -16.36 8.71
C ALA A 89 -2.44 -16.19 9.78
N ALA A 90 -1.66 -17.26 9.98
CA ALA A 90 -0.48 -17.17 10.83
C ALA A 90 0.57 -16.24 10.19
N HIS A 91 1.13 -15.33 10.98
CA HIS A 91 2.21 -14.45 10.55
C HIS A 91 3.51 -15.25 10.47
N ARG A 92 3.69 -15.96 9.37
CA ARG A 92 4.87 -16.78 9.11
C ARG A 92 5.34 -16.53 7.68
N SER A 93 6.55 -15.99 7.56
CA SER A 93 7.21 -15.78 6.28
C SER A 93 7.38 -17.10 5.50
N ARG A 94 7.13 -17.06 4.20
CA ARG A 94 7.26 -18.19 3.28
C ARG A 94 8.00 -17.74 2.04
N MET A 95 9.29 -17.97 2.03
CA MET A 95 10.15 -17.57 0.92
C MET A 95 10.13 -18.62 -0.19
N ARG A 96 10.02 -18.17 -1.44
CA ARG A 96 10.24 -18.94 -2.65
C ARG A 96 10.99 -18.08 -3.66
N ASP A 97 12.11 -18.56 -4.16
CA ASP A 97 12.95 -17.87 -5.17
C ASP A 97 13.29 -16.40 -4.76
N GLY A 98 13.59 -16.19 -3.47
CA GLY A 98 13.90 -14.87 -2.93
C GLY A 98 12.70 -13.92 -2.77
N HIS A 99 11.46 -14.41 -2.97
CA HIS A 99 10.23 -13.65 -2.81
C HIS A 99 9.40 -14.15 -1.63
N GLU A 100 8.83 -13.23 -0.85
CA GLU A 100 7.86 -13.53 0.20
C GLU A 100 6.52 -13.88 -0.45
N GLN A 101 5.98 -15.07 -0.15
CA GLN A 101 4.76 -15.60 -0.76
C GLN A 101 3.55 -15.52 0.17
N ALA A 102 3.74 -15.35 1.47
CA ALA A 102 2.65 -15.37 2.44
C ALA A 102 2.02 -13.98 2.67
N THR A 103 2.69 -12.91 2.22
CA THR A 103 2.16 -11.55 2.32
C THR A 103 1.52 -11.10 1.01
N VAL A 104 0.41 -10.41 1.12
CA VAL A 104 -0.20 -9.66 0.01
C VAL A 104 0.57 -8.35 -0.16
N HIS A 105 0.85 -7.93 -1.39
CA HIS A 105 1.53 -6.66 -1.65
C HIS A 105 0.64 -5.46 -1.31
N ALA A 106 1.24 -4.32 -1.01
CA ALA A 106 0.52 -3.11 -0.61
C ALA A 106 -0.50 -2.65 -1.67
N GLU A 107 -0.10 -2.70 -2.94
CA GLU A 107 -0.93 -2.36 -4.08
C GLU A 107 -2.11 -3.34 -4.23
N GLN A 108 -1.86 -4.63 -4.08
CA GLN A 108 -2.90 -5.66 -4.12
C GLN A 108 -3.89 -5.49 -2.97
N ASN A 109 -3.40 -5.17 -1.76
CA ASN A 109 -4.25 -4.86 -0.61
C ASN A 109 -5.11 -3.62 -0.86
N ALA A 110 -4.57 -2.57 -1.49
CA ALA A 110 -5.34 -1.38 -1.83
C ALA A 110 -6.45 -1.68 -2.86
N VAL A 111 -6.15 -2.50 -3.88
CA VAL A 111 -7.16 -2.97 -4.85
C VAL A 111 -8.23 -3.82 -4.17
N ALA A 112 -7.84 -4.74 -3.29
CA ALA A 112 -8.77 -5.59 -2.54
C ALA A 112 -9.65 -4.77 -1.58
N ASP A 113 -9.10 -3.74 -0.92
CA ASP A 113 -9.85 -2.81 -0.08
C ASP A 113 -10.91 -2.06 -0.91
N ALA A 114 -10.53 -1.52 -2.07
CA ALA A 114 -11.46 -0.86 -2.98
C ALA A 114 -12.57 -1.81 -3.45
N ALA A 115 -12.22 -3.02 -3.89
CA ALA A 115 -13.18 -4.02 -4.35
C ALA A 115 -14.19 -4.42 -3.26
N ARG A 116 -13.74 -4.61 -2.02
CA ARG A 116 -14.64 -4.94 -0.89
C ARG A 116 -15.63 -3.83 -0.56
N ARG A 117 -15.29 -2.58 -0.87
CA ARG A 117 -16.13 -1.40 -0.59
C ARG A 117 -16.90 -0.91 -1.82
N GLY A 118 -16.75 -1.57 -2.98
CA GLY A 118 -17.39 -1.15 -4.22
C GLY A 118 -16.87 0.20 -4.75
N VAL A 119 -15.60 0.54 -4.48
CA VAL A 119 -14.97 1.78 -4.91
C VAL A 119 -14.25 1.54 -6.23
N THR A 120 -14.55 2.34 -7.24
CA THR A 120 -13.84 2.30 -8.53
C THR A 120 -12.45 2.91 -8.41
N LEU A 121 -11.49 2.30 -9.09
CA LEU A 121 -10.12 2.81 -9.25
C LEU A 121 -9.90 3.45 -10.63
N ASP A 122 -10.93 3.51 -11.45
CA ASP A 122 -10.84 4.07 -12.80
C ASP A 122 -10.36 5.54 -12.76
N GLY A 123 -9.31 5.83 -13.53
CA GLY A 123 -8.68 7.14 -13.57
C GLY A 123 -7.90 7.55 -12.31
N ALA A 124 -7.76 6.66 -11.32
CA ALA A 124 -7.06 6.96 -10.06
C ALA A 124 -5.54 7.14 -10.25
N THR A 125 -4.92 7.85 -9.30
CA THR A 125 -3.46 7.92 -9.12
C THR A 125 -3.05 7.08 -7.91
N ILE A 126 -2.02 6.26 -8.09
CA ILE A 126 -1.40 5.44 -7.05
C ILE A 126 -0.15 6.13 -6.52
N TYR A 127 -0.03 6.24 -5.21
CA TYR A 127 1.22 6.58 -4.52
C TYR A 127 1.71 5.36 -3.76
N VAL A 128 2.83 4.79 -4.18
CA VAL A 128 3.42 3.60 -3.58
C VAL A 128 4.86 3.86 -3.16
N THR A 129 5.27 3.39 -2.01
CA THR A 129 6.60 3.70 -1.47
C THR A 129 7.75 3.13 -2.31
N HIS A 130 7.56 2.01 -3.01
CA HIS A 130 8.58 1.32 -3.79
C HIS A 130 8.11 1.07 -5.23
N PHE A 131 9.08 0.96 -6.15
CA PHE A 131 8.81 0.59 -7.54
C PHE A 131 7.93 -0.68 -7.60
N PRO A 132 6.80 -0.68 -8.34
CA PRO A 132 5.86 -1.79 -8.36
C PRO A 132 6.44 -3.01 -9.07
N CYS A 133 6.16 -4.21 -8.58
CA CYS A 133 6.48 -5.42 -9.33
C CYS A 133 5.53 -5.62 -10.51
N ILE A 134 5.92 -6.48 -11.46
CA ILE A 134 5.14 -6.75 -12.68
C ILE A 134 3.69 -7.16 -12.40
N SER A 135 3.44 -7.97 -11.37
CA SER A 135 2.10 -8.42 -11.01
C SER A 135 1.25 -7.28 -10.47
N CYS A 136 1.82 -6.38 -9.66
CA CYS A 136 1.12 -5.20 -9.15
C CYS A 136 0.85 -4.20 -10.27
N ALA A 137 1.81 -3.93 -11.15
CA ALA A 137 1.64 -3.05 -12.30
C ALA A 137 0.46 -3.50 -13.18
N LYS A 138 0.41 -4.80 -13.51
CA LYS A 138 -0.69 -5.39 -14.31
C LYS A 138 -2.05 -5.25 -13.63
N ILE A 139 -2.14 -5.53 -12.33
CA ILE A 139 -3.41 -5.41 -11.59
C ILE A 139 -3.88 -3.96 -11.55
N LEU A 140 -2.98 -3.01 -11.31
CA LEU A 140 -3.31 -1.59 -11.26
C LEU A 140 -3.78 -1.08 -12.63
N ALA A 141 -3.08 -1.43 -13.71
CA ALA A 141 -3.50 -1.09 -15.07
C ALA A 141 -4.87 -1.70 -15.42
N ALA A 142 -5.09 -2.98 -15.08
CA ALA A 142 -6.37 -3.66 -15.29
C ALA A 142 -7.52 -3.05 -14.46
N ALA A 143 -7.22 -2.42 -13.32
CA ALA A 143 -8.19 -1.71 -12.49
C ALA A 143 -8.52 -0.30 -13.00
N GLY A 144 -7.94 0.14 -14.13
CA GLY A 144 -8.18 1.44 -14.74
C GLY A 144 -7.37 2.59 -14.13
N VAL A 145 -6.31 2.29 -13.38
CA VAL A 145 -5.43 3.31 -12.82
C VAL A 145 -4.74 4.09 -13.95
N ARG A 146 -4.72 5.42 -13.83
CA ARG A 146 -4.11 6.31 -14.82
C ARG A 146 -2.63 6.58 -14.56
N GLU A 147 -2.22 6.61 -13.30
CA GLU A 147 -0.89 7.04 -12.90
C GLU A 147 -0.38 6.28 -11.68
N ILE A 148 0.88 5.90 -11.71
CA ILE A 148 1.59 5.29 -10.59
C ILE A 148 2.80 6.16 -10.26
N VAL A 149 2.85 6.69 -9.04
CA VAL A 149 3.95 7.47 -8.49
C VAL A 149 4.64 6.64 -7.42
N TYR A 150 5.95 6.41 -7.57
CA TYR A 150 6.73 5.70 -6.57
C TYR A 150 7.86 6.57 -6.00
N HIS A 151 8.45 6.16 -4.86
CA HIS A 151 9.52 6.91 -4.19
C HIS A 151 10.87 6.19 -4.25
N TYR A 152 10.94 4.94 -3.78
CA TYR A 152 12.18 4.17 -3.74
C TYR A 152 12.31 3.26 -4.96
N ASP A 153 13.49 3.28 -5.60
CA ASP A 153 13.87 2.24 -6.54
C ASP A 153 13.99 0.88 -5.82
N TYR A 154 13.44 -0.15 -6.41
CA TYR A 154 13.51 -1.50 -5.86
C TYR A 154 13.34 -2.54 -6.96
N ARG A 155 14.46 -3.19 -7.37
CA ARG A 155 14.44 -4.22 -8.42
C ARG A 155 13.63 -3.78 -9.64
N ASN A 156 13.90 -2.56 -10.14
CA ASN A 156 13.16 -1.97 -11.24
C ASN A 156 13.26 -2.86 -12.48
N ASP A 157 12.15 -3.52 -12.81
CA ASP A 157 12.04 -4.36 -14.00
C ASP A 157 11.64 -3.48 -15.19
N PRO A 158 12.46 -3.37 -16.27
CA PRO A 158 12.13 -2.59 -17.45
C PRO A 158 10.78 -2.95 -18.07
N LEU A 159 10.41 -4.23 -18.03
CA LEU A 159 9.13 -4.71 -18.55
C LEU A 159 7.92 -4.03 -17.87
N VAL A 160 8.05 -3.60 -16.62
CA VAL A 160 6.99 -2.84 -15.93
C VAL A 160 6.71 -1.53 -16.65
N ALA A 161 7.77 -0.78 -17.00
CA ALA A 161 7.61 0.49 -17.72
C ALA A 161 7.01 0.28 -19.12
N GLU A 162 7.42 -0.75 -19.84
CA GLU A 162 6.91 -1.11 -21.17
C GLU A 162 5.40 -1.40 -21.11
N ILE A 163 4.97 -2.32 -20.24
CA ILE A 163 3.56 -2.72 -20.10
C ILE A 163 2.68 -1.53 -19.67
N LEU A 164 3.14 -0.70 -18.73
CA LEU A 164 2.40 0.46 -18.30
C LEU A 164 2.25 1.49 -19.41
N GLN A 165 3.32 1.72 -20.21
CA GLN A 165 3.27 2.60 -21.36
C GLN A 165 2.28 2.10 -22.43
N GLU A 166 2.29 0.80 -22.76
CA GLU A 166 1.35 0.18 -23.69
C GLU A 166 -0.09 0.31 -23.20
N SER A 167 -0.30 0.29 -21.88
CA SER A 167 -1.62 0.44 -21.24
C SER A 167 -2.01 1.90 -20.96
N SER A 168 -1.23 2.88 -21.47
CA SER A 168 -1.44 4.32 -21.24
C SER A 168 -1.44 4.72 -19.75
N VAL A 169 -0.73 4.00 -18.92
CA VAL A 169 -0.54 4.30 -17.49
C VAL A 169 0.79 5.02 -17.31
N THR A 170 0.75 6.22 -16.73
CA THR A 170 1.97 6.98 -16.42
C THR A 170 2.69 6.38 -15.21
N LEU A 171 4.00 6.18 -15.32
CA LEU A 171 4.87 5.77 -14.21
C LEU A 171 5.89 6.87 -13.94
N SER A 172 5.93 7.38 -12.73
CA SER A 172 6.87 8.45 -12.34
C SER A 172 7.44 8.22 -10.95
N ARG A 173 8.60 8.82 -10.69
CA ARG A 173 9.26 8.84 -9.39
C ARG A 173 9.13 10.22 -8.74
N LEU A 174 8.81 10.23 -7.43
CA LEU A 174 8.76 11.42 -6.59
C LEU A 174 10.00 11.49 -5.69
#